data_11bc90d74200aba9ffa3c97a31ba729c
#
_entry.id   11bc90d74200aba9ffa3c97a31ba729c
#
_cell.length_a   1.000
_cell.length_b   1.000
_cell.length_c   1.000
_cell.angle_alpha   90.00
_cell.angle_beta   90.00
_cell.angle_gamma   90.00
#
_symmetry.space_group_name_H-M   'P 1'
#
loop_
_entity.id
_entity.type
_entity.pdbx_description
1 polymer ?
#
loop_
_entity_poly.entity_id
_entity_poly.type
_entity_poly.pdbx_seq_one_letter_code
_entity_poly.pdbx_strand_id
1 'polypeptide(L)'
;KEEQRDALKDSGVESLLIDVDQDTIEELTDKVSGFEQVVFSVGSGGSTGADKTISVDLDGAVKTIEASKNSNVDHFVMVSTFDSRREAFDTPDAQKIKPYTIAKHHADEHLKRSGLTHSIVHPGILTDNPGTGKVELGLYFDEIKEVPREDIASVIFELVDNADNRGKELQIVTGDQDISTAVAKF
;
A
#
# COMPACT_ATOMS: atom_id res chain seq x y z
N LYS A 1 -4.47 -14.17 9.06
CA LYS A 1 -4.93 -15.08 10.14
C LYS A 1 -5.79 -16.17 9.50
N GLU A 2 -5.89 -17.35 10.10
CA GLU A 2 -6.67 -18.46 9.56
C GLU A 2 -8.15 -18.10 9.34
N GLU A 3 -8.75 -17.40 10.30
CA GLU A 3 -10.14 -16.93 10.20
C GLU A 3 -10.37 -16.01 8.99
N GLN A 4 -9.40 -15.16 8.64
CA GLN A 4 -9.48 -14.29 7.47
C GLN A 4 -9.35 -15.08 6.18
N ARG A 5 -8.44 -16.06 6.15
CA ARG A 5 -8.30 -16.98 5.02
C ARG A 5 -9.60 -17.72 4.75
N ASP A 6 -10.22 -18.27 5.78
CA ASP A 6 -11.43 -19.05 5.65
C ASP A 6 -12.61 -18.19 5.18
N ALA A 7 -12.74 -16.95 5.68
CA ALA A 7 -13.75 -16.00 5.21
C ALA A 7 -13.56 -15.61 3.73
N LEU A 8 -12.32 -15.42 3.27
CA LEU A 8 -12.01 -15.15 1.86
C LEU A 8 -12.34 -16.35 0.97
N LYS A 9 -12.02 -17.56 1.43
CA LYS A 9 -12.34 -18.79 0.72
C LYS A 9 -13.86 -18.98 0.56
N ASP A 10 -14.63 -18.66 1.58
CA ASP A 10 -16.10 -18.73 1.54
C ASP A 10 -16.70 -17.72 0.53
N SER A 11 -15.99 -16.63 0.26
CA SER A 11 -16.36 -15.66 -0.79
C SER A 11 -15.80 -16.00 -2.19
N GLY A 12 -15.17 -17.18 -2.34
CA GLY A 12 -14.64 -17.65 -3.62
C GLY A 12 -13.27 -17.07 -3.99
N VAL A 13 -12.59 -16.42 -3.04
CA VAL A 13 -11.24 -15.89 -3.23
C VAL A 13 -10.22 -16.92 -2.77
N GLU A 14 -9.31 -17.31 -3.66
CA GLU A 14 -8.16 -18.14 -3.29
C GLU A 14 -7.27 -17.37 -2.31
N SER A 15 -6.85 -18.01 -1.24
CA SER A 15 -6.11 -17.35 -0.16
C SER A 15 -5.00 -18.21 0.42
N LEU A 16 -3.84 -17.60 0.59
CA LEU A 16 -2.66 -18.19 1.22
C LEU A 16 -2.37 -17.49 2.56
N LEU A 17 -1.78 -18.23 3.50
CA LEU A 17 -1.24 -17.63 4.71
C LEU A 17 0.17 -17.11 4.42
N ILE A 18 0.34 -15.80 4.61
CA ILE A 18 1.60 -15.10 4.52
C ILE A 18 1.84 -14.37 5.85
N ASP A 19 3.00 -14.55 6.42
CA ASP A 19 3.47 -13.81 7.59
C ASP A 19 4.73 -13.01 7.21
N VAL A 20 4.53 -11.76 6.79
CA VAL A 20 5.65 -10.91 6.34
C VAL A 20 6.68 -10.60 7.44
N ASP A 21 6.31 -10.80 8.73
CA ASP A 21 7.21 -10.67 9.86
C ASP A 21 8.17 -11.88 9.97
N GLN A 22 7.66 -13.08 9.75
CA GLN A 22 8.38 -14.34 9.98
C GLN A 22 8.91 -15.00 8.71
N ASP A 23 8.15 -14.92 7.62
CA ASP A 23 8.52 -15.54 6.34
C ASP A 23 9.84 -14.94 5.81
N THR A 24 10.70 -15.80 5.28
CA THR A 24 11.92 -15.41 4.56
C THR A 24 11.61 -14.87 3.16
N ILE A 25 12.58 -14.21 2.52
CA ILE A 25 12.44 -13.78 1.11
C ILE A 25 12.18 -14.98 0.19
N GLU A 26 12.81 -16.12 0.43
CA GLU A 26 12.62 -17.34 -0.37
C GLU A 26 11.20 -17.87 -0.25
N GLU A 27 10.68 -17.99 0.97
CA GLU A 27 9.28 -18.42 1.21
C GLU A 27 8.27 -17.43 0.61
N LEU A 28 8.53 -16.13 0.70
CA LEU A 28 7.68 -15.13 0.05
C LEU A 28 7.78 -15.21 -1.48
N THR A 29 8.97 -15.49 -2.03
CA THR A 29 9.18 -15.69 -3.47
C THR A 29 8.32 -16.85 -3.99
N ASP A 30 8.33 -17.97 -3.27
CA ASP A 30 7.49 -19.13 -3.62
C ASP A 30 6.00 -18.80 -3.57
N LYS A 31 5.58 -18.01 -2.55
CA LYS A 31 4.17 -17.62 -2.36
C LYS A 31 3.65 -16.61 -3.39
N VAL A 32 4.51 -15.74 -3.93
CA VAL A 32 4.13 -14.75 -4.96
C VAL A 32 4.45 -15.22 -6.38
N SER A 33 5.09 -16.38 -6.54
CA SER A 33 5.43 -16.93 -7.85
C SER A 33 4.17 -17.24 -8.67
N GLY A 34 4.18 -16.84 -9.94
CA GLY A 34 3.05 -17.04 -10.85
C GLY A 34 2.00 -15.93 -10.82
N PHE A 35 2.17 -14.94 -9.92
CA PHE A 35 1.33 -13.74 -9.96
C PHE A 35 2.00 -12.64 -10.79
N GLU A 36 1.22 -11.96 -11.61
CA GLU A 36 1.68 -10.84 -12.45
C GLU A 36 1.80 -9.55 -11.65
N GLN A 37 1.00 -9.41 -10.61
CA GLN A 37 0.92 -8.18 -9.82
C GLN A 37 0.83 -8.47 -8.33
N VAL A 38 1.44 -7.59 -7.53
CA VAL A 38 1.40 -7.65 -6.06
C VAL A 38 0.89 -6.32 -5.52
N VAL A 39 -0.10 -6.37 -4.64
CA VAL A 39 -0.55 -5.22 -3.85
C VAL A 39 -0.14 -5.43 -2.40
N PHE A 40 0.77 -4.60 -1.90
CA PHE A 40 1.21 -4.61 -0.50
C PHE A 40 0.39 -3.60 0.30
N SER A 41 -0.62 -4.09 1.00
CA SER A 41 -1.49 -3.30 1.89
C SER A 41 -1.40 -3.82 3.33
N VAL A 42 -0.17 -4.12 3.77
CA VAL A 42 0.11 -4.67 5.09
C VAL A 42 0.66 -3.58 6.01
N GLY A 43 0.27 -3.63 7.27
CA GLY A 43 0.81 -2.79 8.33
C GLY A 43 0.63 -3.45 9.69
N SER A 44 1.48 -3.12 10.64
CA SER A 44 1.49 -3.68 11.99
C SER A 44 0.25 -3.28 12.82
N GLY A 45 -0.42 -2.19 12.42
CA GLY A 45 -1.58 -1.65 13.12
C GLY A 45 -1.22 -0.63 14.20
N GLY A 46 -2.14 0.28 14.48
CA GLY A 46 -1.90 1.42 15.39
C GLY A 46 -1.78 1.06 16.89
N SER A 47 -2.01 -0.19 17.26
CA SER A 47 -1.89 -0.68 18.65
C SER A 47 -0.57 -1.39 18.95
N THR A 48 0.32 -1.53 17.95
CA THR A 48 1.61 -2.21 18.09
C THR A 48 2.74 -1.23 18.37
N GLY A 49 3.88 -1.72 18.85
CA GLY A 49 5.06 -0.92 19.12
C GLY A 49 5.92 -0.65 17.87
N ALA A 50 6.94 0.20 18.03
CA ALA A 50 7.87 0.54 16.96
C ALA A 50 8.68 -0.69 16.45
N ASP A 51 8.88 -1.71 17.28
CA ASP A 51 9.47 -2.99 16.90
C ASP A 51 8.68 -3.67 15.78
N LYS A 52 7.35 -3.75 15.92
CA LYS A 52 6.46 -4.31 14.89
C LYS A 52 6.36 -3.41 13.66
N THR A 53 6.42 -2.10 13.84
CA THR A 53 6.53 -1.16 12.71
C THR A 53 7.78 -1.43 11.88
N ILE A 54 8.92 -1.70 12.52
CA ILE A 54 10.16 -2.02 11.80
C ILE A 54 10.06 -3.39 11.12
N SER A 55 9.59 -4.41 11.81
CA SER A 55 9.59 -5.78 11.27
C SER A 55 8.50 -6.03 10.23
N VAL A 56 7.35 -5.35 10.33
CA VAL A 56 6.20 -5.55 9.42
C VAL A 56 6.13 -4.47 8.34
N ASP A 57 6.10 -3.17 8.75
CA ASP A 57 5.86 -2.08 7.81
C ASP A 57 7.11 -1.76 6.96
N LEU A 58 8.31 -1.96 7.49
CA LEU A 58 9.55 -1.76 6.76
C LEU A 58 10.10 -3.09 6.21
N ASP A 59 10.56 -3.99 7.09
CA ASP A 59 11.25 -5.20 6.65
C ASP A 59 10.33 -6.15 5.88
N GLY A 60 9.07 -6.29 6.31
CA GLY A 60 8.05 -7.05 5.59
C GLY A 60 7.79 -6.52 4.18
N ALA A 61 7.77 -5.18 4.02
CA ALA A 61 7.66 -4.55 2.70
C ALA A 61 8.91 -4.82 1.85
N VAL A 62 10.12 -4.62 2.41
CA VAL A 62 11.40 -4.90 1.71
C VAL A 62 11.47 -6.36 1.27
N LYS A 63 11.17 -7.31 2.13
CA LYS A 63 11.16 -8.75 1.79
C LYS A 63 10.17 -9.06 0.67
N THR A 64 8.97 -8.45 0.70
CA THR A 64 7.95 -8.66 -0.33
C THR A 64 8.38 -8.05 -1.68
N ILE A 65 9.04 -6.89 -1.67
CA ILE A 65 9.60 -6.26 -2.88
C ILE A 65 10.69 -7.16 -3.49
N GLU A 66 11.63 -7.66 -2.69
CA GLU A 66 12.69 -8.56 -3.18
C GLU A 66 12.10 -9.89 -3.69
N ALA A 67 11.11 -10.45 -3.00
CA ALA A 67 10.40 -11.65 -3.47
C ALA A 67 9.70 -11.41 -4.81
N SER A 68 9.07 -10.24 -4.99
CA SER A 68 8.42 -9.85 -6.24
C SER A 68 9.42 -9.71 -7.40
N LYS A 69 10.61 -9.17 -7.15
CA LYS A 69 11.71 -9.14 -8.14
C LYS A 69 12.15 -10.54 -8.55
N ASN A 70 12.36 -11.42 -7.57
CA ASN A 70 12.80 -12.80 -7.80
C ASN A 70 11.76 -13.60 -8.60
N SER A 71 10.48 -13.27 -8.48
CA SER A 71 9.36 -13.90 -9.18
C SER A 71 8.98 -13.25 -10.51
N ASN A 72 9.70 -12.19 -10.94
CA ASN A 72 9.41 -11.41 -12.13
C ASN A 72 7.98 -10.85 -12.16
N VAL A 73 7.52 -10.29 -11.04
CA VAL A 73 6.24 -9.58 -10.93
C VAL A 73 6.28 -8.35 -11.84
N ASP A 74 5.25 -8.17 -12.67
CA ASP A 74 5.17 -7.07 -13.64
C ASP A 74 4.85 -5.71 -13.00
N HIS A 75 4.09 -5.71 -11.91
CA HIS A 75 3.67 -4.47 -11.25
C HIS A 75 3.51 -4.66 -9.75
N PHE A 76 4.08 -3.74 -8.97
CA PHE A 76 3.96 -3.70 -7.52
C PHE A 76 3.24 -2.44 -7.05
N VAL A 77 2.15 -2.59 -6.31
CA VAL A 77 1.42 -1.46 -5.71
C VAL A 77 1.69 -1.43 -4.20
N MET A 78 2.23 -0.32 -3.71
CA MET A 78 2.47 -0.08 -2.29
C MET A 78 1.39 0.83 -1.71
N VAL A 79 0.72 0.40 -0.64
CA VAL A 79 -0.08 1.29 0.19
C VAL A 79 0.80 1.86 1.30
N SER A 80 1.15 3.14 1.15
CA SER A 80 2.05 3.86 2.04
C SER A 80 1.27 4.70 3.09
N THR A 81 1.88 5.75 3.60
CA THR A 81 1.26 6.74 4.48
C THR A 81 1.01 8.04 3.71
N PHE A 82 0.13 8.91 4.21
CA PHE A 82 -0.28 10.15 3.54
C PHE A 82 0.89 11.00 3.07
N ASP A 83 1.87 11.23 3.93
CA ASP A 83 3.12 11.88 3.56
C ASP A 83 4.31 11.08 4.11
N SER A 84 5.01 10.38 3.22
CA SER A 84 6.22 9.62 3.55
C SER A 84 7.51 10.38 3.24
N ARG A 85 7.44 11.64 2.79
CA ARG A 85 8.64 12.43 2.49
C ARG A 85 9.47 12.69 3.73
N ARG A 86 10.76 12.93 3.52
CA ARG A 86 11.70 13.25 4.60
C ARG A 86 11.28 14.46 5.43
N GLU A 87 10.72 15.47 4.76
CA GLU A 87 10.25 16.73 5.35
C GLU A 87 9.08 16.51 6.34
N ALA A 88 8.29 15.45 6.13
CA ALA A 88 7.17 15.13 7.03
C ALA A 88 7.63 14.68 8.42
N PHE A 89 8.87 14.18 8.59
CA PHE A 89 9.33 13.57 9.85
C PHE A 89 9.32 14.53 11.04
N ASP A 90 9.45 15.81 10.79
CA ASP A 90 9.58 16.82 11.82
C ASP A 90 8.32 17.68 11.99
N THR A 91 7.22 17.34 11.31
CA THR A 91 5.93 17.99 11.51
C THR A 91 5.29 17.56 12.84
N PRO A 92 4.49 18.43 13.50
CA PRO A 92 3.83 18.10 14.76
C PRO A 92 2.97 16.84 14.71
N ASP A 93 2.29 16.58 13.60
CA ASP A 93 1.43 15.42 13.44
C ASP A 93 2.24 14.14 13.22
N ALA A 94 3.33 14.22 12.48
CA ALA A 94 4.23 13.09 12.27
C ALA A 94 4.98 12.69 13.57
N GLN A 95 5.19 13.59 14.53
CA GLN A 95 5.86 13.24 15.78
C GLN A 95 5.14 12.11 16.54
N LYS A 96 3.82 12.03 16.44
CA LYS A 96 3.01 10.99 17.12
C LYS A 96 3.22 9.61 16.50
N ILE A 97 3.53 9.55 15.21
CA ILE A 97 3.67 8.32 14.42
C ILE A 97 5.04 8.24 13.73
N LYS A 98 6.04 8.97 14.24
CA LYS A 98 7.35 9.12 13.59
C LYS A 98 8.01 7.79 13.20
N PRO A 99 8.06 6.74 14.05
CA PRO A 99 8.61 5.45 13.64
C PRO A 99 7.92 4.86 12.42
N TYR A 100 6.59 4.98 12.35
CA TYR A 100 5.78 4.51 11.24
C TYR A 100 6.07 5.30 9.95
N THR A 101 6.09 6.64 10.03
CA THR A 101 6.41 7.48 8.87
C THR A 101 7.81 7.20 8.33
N ILE A 102 8.80 7.00 9.21
CA ILE A 102 10.16 6.61 8.83
C ILE A 102 10.17 5.23 8.15
N ALA A 103 9.47 4.25 8.70
CA ALA A 103 9.38 2.91 8.13
C ALA A 103 8.78 2.93 6.72
N LYS A 104 7.66 3.64 6.52
CA LYS A 104 7.00 3.80 5.21
C LYS A 104 7.88 4.55 4.22
N HIS A 105 8.58 5.62 4.64
CA HIS A 105 9.56 6.32 3.81
C HIS A 105 10.62 5.37 3.24
N HIS A 106 11.25 4.58 4.12
CA HIS A 106 12.32 3.68 3.66
C HIS A 106 11.80 2.51 2.82
N ALA A 107 10.59 2.03 3.07
CA ALA A 107 9.93 1.04 2.21
C ALA A 107 9.65 1.59 0.81
N ASP A 108 9.10 2.82 0.72
CA ASP A 108 8.83 3.51 -0.55
C ASP A 108 10.13 3.77 -1.32
N GLU A 109 11.18 4.25 -0.65
CA GLU A 109 12.50 4.48 -1.26
C GLU A 109 13.17 3.17 -1.72
N HIS A 110 12.97 2.06 -1.01
CA HIS A 110 13.44 0.76 -1.46
C HIS A 110 12.71 0.31 -2.73
N LEU A 111 11.38 0.47 -2.77
CA LEU A 111 10.57 0.16 -3.93
C LEU A 111 10.98 0.98 -5.15
N LYS A 112 11.16 2.29 -4.99
CA LYS A 112 11.61 3.20 -6.07
C LYS A 112 12.95 2.79 -6.67
N ARG A 113 13.83 2.19 -5.88
CA ARG A 113 15.16 1.71 -6.32
C ARG A 113 15.18 0.26 -6.77
N SER A 114 14.09 -0.47 -6.61
CA SER A 114 14.03 -1.92 -6.87
C SER A 114 14.17 -2.30 -8.34
N GLY A 115 13.78 -1.39 -9.25
CA GLY A 115 13.68 -1.65 -10.68
C GLY A 115 12.33 -2.24 -11.11
N LEU A 116 11.42 -2.56 -10.18
CA LEU A 116 10.06 -2.99 -10.50
C LEU A 116 9.24 -1.83 -11.07
N THR A 117 8.38 -2.09 -12.03
CA THR A 117 7.28 -1.17 -12.33
C THR A 117 6.39 -1.12 -11.09
N HIS A 118 6.18 0.09 -10.55
CA HIS A 118 5.47 0.22 -9.28
C HIS A 118 4.54 1.42 -9.24
N SER A 119 3.52 1.34 -8.40
CA SER A 119 2.69 2.49 -8.01
C SER A 119 2.69 2.62 -6.50
N ILE A 120 2.66 3.86 -5.98
CA ILE A 120 2.62 4.13 -4.55
C ILE A 120 1.37 4.97 -4.24
N VAL A 121 0.56 4.44 -3.34
CA VAL A 121 -0.70 5.05 -2.91
C VAL A 121 -0.53 5.62 -1.51
N HIS A 122 -0.77 6.91 -1.35
CA HIS A 122 -0.67 7.66 -0.10
C HIS A 122 -2.08 8.06 0.38
N PRO A 123 -2.79 7.19 1.10
CA PRO A 123 -4.16 7.48 1.53
C PRO A 123 -4.20 8.54 2.64
N GLY A 124 -5.26 9.34 2.64
CA GLY A 124 -5.65 10.15 3.78
C GLY A 124 -6.05 9.29 4.98
N ILE A 125 -6.81 9.87 5.92
CA ILE A 125 -7.30 9.14 7.10
C ILE A 125 -8.34 8.11 6.64
N LEU A 126 -8.00 6.82 6.81
CA LEU A 126 -8.87 5.73 6.39
C LEU A 126 -10.09 5.59 7.27
N THR A 127 -11.28 5.53 6.67
CA THR A 127 -12.55 5.27 7.36
C THR A 127 -13.21 3.98 6.87
N ASP A 128 -14.10 3.44 7.69
CA ASP A 128 -14.95 2.30 7.35
C ASP A 128 -16.36 2.74 6.86
N ASN A 129 -16.51 4.02 6.51
CA ASN A 129 -17.71 4.52 5.86
C ASN A 129 -17.86 3.88 4.47
N PRO A 130 -19.09 3.75 3.95
CA PRO A 130 -19.30 3.31 2.57
C PRO A 130 -18.53 4.18 1.57
N GLY A 131 -18.01 3.55 0.53
CA GLY A 131 -17.36 4.25 -0.56
C GLY A 131 -18.29 5.24 -1.27
N THR A 132 -17.73 6.33 -1.73
CA THR A 132 -18.45 7.37 -2.48
C THR A 132 -18.30 7.21 -4.00
N GLY A 133 -17.31 6.41 -4.42
CA GLY A 133 -16.88 6.32 -5.82
C GLY A 133 -16.16 7.56 -6.33
N LYS A 134 -15.85 8.51 -5.43
CA LYS A 134 -15.26 9.81 -5.78
C LYS A 134 -14.06 10.16 -4.92
N VAL A 135 -13.02 10.69 -5.55
CA VAL A 135 -11.76 11.06 -4.90
C VAL A 135 -11.23 12.38 -5.44
N GLU A 136 -10.31 12.95 -4.70
CA GLU A 136 -9.35 13.93 -5.16
C GLU A 136 -7.97 13.28 -5.13
N LEU A 137 -7.26 13.31 -6.26
CA LEU A 137 -5.90 12.79 -6.40
C LEU A 137 -4.92 13.94 -6.56
N GLY A 138 -3.75 13.81 -5.97
CA GLY A 138 -2.71 14.82 -6.06
C GLY A 138 -1.38 14.34 -5.53
N LEU A 139 -0.42 15.25 -5.48
CA LEU A 139 0.84 15.10 -4.78
C LEU A 139 0.93 16.20 -3.73
N TYR A 140 1.14 15.79 -2.48
CA TYR A 140 1.45 16.72 -1.38
C TYR A 140 0.35 17.72 -1.07
N PHE A 141 -0.85 17.20 -0.78
CA PHE A 141 -1.93 18.03 -0.23
C PHE A 141 -1.48 18.71 1.08
N ASP A 142 -1.87 19.97 1.25
CA ASP A 142 -1.58 20.75 2.45
C ASP A 142 -2.35 20.22 3.69
N GLU A 143 -3.53 19.64 3.45
CA GLU A 143 -4.39 19.11 4.51
C GLU A 143 -4.69 17.63 4.28
N ILE A 144 -4.57 16.85 5.35
CA ILE A 144 -5.02 15.47 5.36
C ILE A 144 -6.54 15.43 5.55
N LYS A 145 -7.24 14.76 4.63
CA LYS A 145 -8.69 14.51 4.71
C LYS A 145 -8.97 13.03 4.88
N GLU A 146 -10.18 12.69 5.28
CA GLU A 146 -10.65 11.31 5.35
C GLU A 146 -10.83 10.73 3.95
N VAL A 147 -10.79 9.39 3.86
CA VAL A 147 -11.14 8.63 2.66
C VAL A 147 -11.60 7.22 3.04
N PRO A 148 -12.73 6.75 2.48
CA PRO A 148 -13.19 5.38 2.70
C PRO A 148 -12.19 4.35 2.17
N ARG A 149 -12.00 3.25 2.91
CA ARG A 149 -11.16 2.11 2.43
C ARG A 149 -11.65 1.55 1.11
N GLU A 150 -12.97 1.56 0.87
CA GLU A 150 -13.58 1.10 -0.37
C GLU A 150 -13.17 1.96 -1.57
N ASP A 151 -13.08 3.28 -1.39
CA ASP A 151 -12.60 4.18 -2.45
C ASP A 151 -11.09 3.97 -2.73
N ILE A 152 -10.27 3.72 -1.68
CA ILE A 152 -8.86 3.34 -1.87
C ILE A 152 -8.74 2.02 -2.64
N ALA A 153 -9.53 1.01 -2.29
CA ALA A 153 -9.54 -0.27 -3.00
C ALA A 153 -9.92 -0.08 -4.49
N SER A 154 -10.88 0.80 -4.77
CA SER A 154 -11.28 1.13 -6.14
C SER A 154 -10.18 1.86 -6.92
N VAL A 155 -9.43 2.77 -6.29
CA VAL A 155 -8.26 3.40 -6.93
C VAL A 155 -7.18 2.36 -7.22
N ILE A 156 -6.88 1.47 -6.27
CA ILE A 156 -5.91 0.38 -6.47
C ILE A 156 -6.36 -0.51 -7.62
N PHE A 157 -7.65 -0.82 -7.73
CA PHE A 157 -8.20 -1.60 -8.85
C PHE A 157 -7.90 -0.93 -10.20
N GLU A 158 -8.12 0.37 -10.34
CA GLU A 158 -7.78 1.11 -11.57
C GLU A 158 -6.28 1.08 -11.92
N LEU A 159 -5.40 1.07 -10.91
CA LEU A 159 -3.94 0.96 -11.10
C LEU A 159 -3.52 -0.44 -11.55
N VAL A 160 -4.27 -1.47 -11.13
CA VAL A 160 -3.98 -2.88 -11.42
C VAL A 160 -4.59 -3.31 -12.75
N ASP A 161 -5.85 -2.94 -12.99
CA ASP A 161 -6.63 -3.37 -14.15
C ASP A 161 -6.15 -2.74 -15.47
N ASN A 162 -5.69 -1.49 -15.44
CA ASN A 162 -5.26 -0.77 -16.63
C ASN A 162 -3.75 -0.49 -16.61
N ALA A 163 -3.02 -1.09 -17.55
CA ALA A 163 -1.57 -0.93 -17.66
C ALA A 163 -1.12 0.54 -17.87
N ASP A 164 -1.94 1.37 -18.51
CA ASP A 164 -1.65 2.80 -18.71
C ASP A 164 -1.66 3.61 -17.40
N ASN A 165 -2.24 3.04 -16.33
CA ASN A 165 -2.29 3.65 -15.02
C ASN A 165 -1.11 3.25 -14.12
N ARG A 166 -0.22 2.36 -14.55
CA ARG A 166 0.95 1.91 -13.78
C ARG A 166 2.01 3.02 -13.66
N GLY A 167 2.84 2.94 -12.66
CA GLY A 167 3.95 3.88 -12.45
C GLY A 167 3.57 5.18 -11.75
N LYS A 168 2.36 5.28 -11.20
CA LYS A 168 1.85 6.49 -10.54
C LYS A 168 2.16 6.47 -9.04
N GLU A 169 2.60 7.62 -8.53
CA GLU A 169 2.68 7.90 -7.09
C GLU A 169 1.67 9.00 -6.78
N LEU A 170 0.72 8.74 -5.89
CA LEU A 170 -0.42 9.65 -5.70
C LEU A 170 -0.96 9.62 -4.27
N GLN A 171 -1.32 10.79 -3.77
CA GLN A 171 -2.14 10.96 -2.56
C GLN A 171 -3.62 10.87 -2.92
N ILE A 172 -4.41 10.28 -2.01
CA ILE A 172 -5.84 10.05 -2.21
C ILE A 172 -6.61 10.56 -1.00
N VAL A 173 -7.56 11.43 -1.26
CA VAL A 173 -8.54 11.92 -0.26
C VAL A 173 -9.94 11.93 -0.87
N THR A 174 -10.97 12.01 -0.04
CA THR A 174 -12.35 12.22 -0.53
C THR A 174 -12.43 13.49 -1.36
N GLY A 175 -13.09 13.41 -2.50
CA GLY A 175 -13.25 14.50 -3.46
C GLY A 175 -14.52 14.39 -4.29
N ASP A 176 -14.53 15.08 -5.43
CA ASP A 176 -15.72 15.18 -6.29
C ASP A 176 -15.56 14.50 -7.67
N GLN A 177 -14.36 13.97 -7.98
CA GLN A 177 -14.10 13.32 -9.27
C GLN A 177 -14.36 11.82 -9.18
N ASP A 178 -15.03 11.27 -10.18
CA ASP A 178 -15.19 9.82 -10.31
C ASP A 178 -13.81 9.15 -10.40
N ILE A 179 -13.62 8.04 -9.66
CA ILE A 179 -12.32 7.38 -9.46
C ILE A 179 -11.64 7.06 -10.78
N SER A 180 -12.32 6.39 -11.72
CA SER A 180 -11.74 6.02 -13.01
C SER A 180 -11.27 7.24 -13.82
N THR A 181 -12.08 8.31 -13.79
CA THR A 181 -11.72 9.57 -14.44
C THR A 181 -10.53 10.26 -13.77
N ALA A 182 -10.48 10.26 -12.43
CA ALA A 182 -9.39 10.86 -11.67
C ALA A 182 -8.07 10.14 -11.94
N VAL A 183 -8.07 8.79 -11.88
CA VAL A 183 -6.87 7.98 -12.11
C VAL A 183 -6.36 8.11 -13.55
N ALA A 184 -7.25 8.10 -14.54
CA ALA A 184 -6.85 8.22 -15.95
C ALA A 184 -6.23 9.59 -16.30
N LYS A 185 -6.58 10.65 -15.58
CA LYS A 185 -6.07 12.02 -15.81
C LYS A 185 -4.80 12.35 -15.04
N PHE A 186 -4.53 11.60 -13.95
CA PHE A 186 -3.36 11.79 -13.11
C PHE A 186 -2.10 11.22 -13.76
#